data_c94a6f15db466a251b446fb4ad5b776d
#
_entry.id   c94a6f15db466a251b446fb4ad5b776d
#
_cell.length_a   1.000
_cell.length_b   1.000
_cell.length_c   1.000
_cell.angle_alpha   90.00
_cell.angle_beta   90.00
_cell.angle_gamma   90.00
#
_symmetry.space_group_name_H-M   'P 1'
#
loop_
_entity.id
_entity.type
_entity.pdbx_description
1 polymer ?
#
loop_
_entity_poly.entity_id
_entity_poly.type
_entity_poly.pdbx_seq_one_letter_code
_entity_poly.pdbx_strand_id
1 'polypeptide(L)'
;GFTTNAARIGFSSTGNGSAWEVKYGSTGFNPDSTGTSTIWYSTNDSIKGLSSFTSYDVYVKEICSSTDSSRWSNSVSFVTNPYCIINQHYYGCTSYYIDSVTYNGNSIGGNGCSGDATGYSFYDRRAIDTLKAGNSHSLILYFSNQYKYTVAWIDWNKNGVFDNTEYYYLVYQYGGNATLNFTIPEEFYGDLMIRLRTSTSYLNTNSACTYYNYGESEDYLFAVDPIDC
;
A
#
# COMPACT_ATOMS: atom_id res chain seq x y z
N GLY A 1 3.16 5.06 14.91
CA GLY A 1 3.58 4.86 13.54
C GLY A 1 2.93 3.62 12.95
N PHE A 2 2.72 3.63 11.64
CA PHE A 2 2.05 2.57 10.90
C PHE A 2 3.03 1.92 9.93
N THR A 3 2.89 0.61 9.74
CA THR A 3 3.60 -0.15 8.70
C THR A 3 2.56 -0.82 7.80
N THR A 4 2.99 -1.63 6.85
CA THR A 4 2.09 -2.37 5.95
C THR A 4 1.18 -3.35 6.69
N ASN A 5 1.65 -3.94 7.79
CA ASN A 5 0.95 -5.00 8.51
C ASN A 5 0.93 -4.79 10.05
N ALA A 6 1.29 -3.61 10.52
CA ALA A 6 1.26 -3.29 11.95
C ALA A 6 0.98 -1.81 12.21
N ALA A 7 0.37 -1.55 13.36
CA ALA A 7 0.11 -0.20 13.85
C ALA A 7 0.60 -0.08 15.29
N ARG A 8 1.44 0.92 15.58
CA ARG A 8 1.81 1.28 16.94
C ARG A 8 0.78 2.26 17.49
N ILE A 9 0.08 1.84 18.53
CA ILE A 9 -0.97 2.60 19.19
C ILE A 9 -0.48 3.02 20.56
N GLY A 10 -0.73 4.27 20.94
CA GLY A 10 -0.50 4.79 22.27
C GLY A 10 -1.73 5.55 22.78
N PHE A 11 -2.03 5.44 24.04
CA PHE A 11 -3.14 6.13 24.70
C PHE A 11 -2.75 6.57 26.11
N SER A 12 -3.53 7.46 26.69
CA SER A 12 -3.40 7.88 28.08
C SER A 12 -4.52 7.25 28.91
N SER A 13 -4.19 6.72 30.08
CA SER A 13 -5.17 6.28 31.08
C SER A 13 -5.15 7.21 32.26
N THR A 14 -6.32 7.54 32.80
CA THR A 14 -6.49 8.27 34.07
C THR A 14 -6.88 7.35 35.21
N GLY A 15 -7.08 6.07 34.95
CA GLY A 15 -7.39 5.04 35.94
C GLY A 15 -6.12 4.46 36.58
N ASN A 16 -6.34 3.55 37.52
CA ASN A 16 -5.28 2.83 38.25
C ASN A 16 -5.10 1.38 37.76
N GLY A 17 -5.69 1.02 36.63
CA GLY A 17 -5.56 -0.30 36.04
C GLY A 17 -4.14 -0.57 35.51
N SER A 18 -3.76 -1.83 35.51
CA SER A 18 -2.47 -2.31 35.01
C SER A 18 -2.59 -3.15 33.73
N ALA A 19 -3.80 -3.27 33.21
CA ALA A 19 -4.08 -3.99 31.96
C ALA A 19 -5.23 -3.32 31.19
N TRP A 20 -5.16 -3.44 29.88
CA TRP A 20 -6.15 -2.88 28.96
C TRP A 20 -6.53 -3.91 27.91
N GLU A 21 -7.81 -4.03 27.62
CA GLU A 21 -8.28 -4.72 26.45
C GLU A 21 -8.28 -3.74 25.27
N VAL A 22 -7.49 -4.07 24.23
CA VAL A 22 -7.45 -3.36 22.97
C VAL A 22 -8.18 -4.18 21.94
N LYS A 23 -9.21 -3.61 21.30
CA LYS A 23 -10.02 -4.26 20.30
C LYS A 23 -9.98 -3.49 18.99
N TYR A 24 -9.73 -4.20 17.88
CA TYR A 24 -9.62 -3.60 16.55
C TYR A 24 -10.35 -4.41 15.49
N GLY A 25 -10.76 -3.75 14.43
CA GLY A 25 -11.51 -4.35 13.32
C GLY A 25 -11.70 -3.36 12.18
N SER A 26 -12.50 -3.74 11.18
CA SER A 26 -12.85 -2.84 10.08
C SER A 26 -13.55 -1.57 10.59
N THR A 27 -13.37 -0.46 9.90
CA THR A 27 -14.00 0.82 10.27
C THR A 27 -15.51 0.67 10.51
N GLY A 28 -15.98 1.21 11.63
CA GLY A 28 -17.38 1.16 12.04
C GLY A 28 -17.83 -0.11 12.75
N PHE A 29 -16.92 -1.03 13.10
CA PHE A 29 -17.33 -2.22 13.86
C PHE A 29 -17.80 -1.88 15.29
N ASN A 30 -18.64 -2.74 15.85
CA ASN A 30 -19.08 -2.59 17.24
C ASN A 30 -18.19 -3.43 18.17
N PRO A 31 -17.43 -2.81 19.12
CA PRO A 31 -16.50 -3.52 19.98
C PRO A 31 -17.17 -4.47 20.99
N ASP A 32 -18.48 -4.35 21.24
CA ASP A 32 -19.21 -5.28 22.11
C ASP A 32 -19.56 -6.60 21.42
N SER A 33 -19.57 -6.64 20.08
CA SER A 33 -20.02 -7.81 19.33
C SER A 33 -18.99 -8.40 18.38
N THR A 34 -18.09 -7.59 17.82
CA THR A 34 -17.14 -8.01 16.78
C THR A 34 -15.75 -7.44 17.04
N GLY A 35 -14.78 -7.77 16.17
CA GLY A 35 -13.41 -7.32 16.23
C GLY A 35 -12.44 -8.31 16.89
N THR A 36 -11.15 -8.10 16.67
CA THR A 36 -10.06 -8.88 17.28
C THR A 36 -9.64 -8.23 18.57
N SER A 37 -9.53 -9.01 19.64
CA SER A 37 -9.18 -8.53 20.99
C SER A 37 -7.77 -8.98 21.37
N THR A 38 -7.04 -8.11 22.09
CA THR A 38 -5.74 -8.40 22.71
C THR A 38 -5.63 -7.68 24.06
N ILE A 39 -4.89 -8.26 24.99
CA ILE A 39 -4.64 -7.65 26.31
C ILE A 39 -3.25 -7.03 26.32
N TRP A 40 -3.20 -5.77 26.72
CA TRP A 40 -1.96 -5.01 26.87
C TRP A 40 -1.70 -4.68 28.34
N TYR A 41 -0.43 -4.69 28.72
CA TYR A 41 0.07 -4.30 30.04
C TYR A 41 0.86 -2.99 29.98
N SER A 42 0.77 -2.30 28.84
CA SER A 42 1.39 -1.01 28.57
C SER A 42 0.40 -0.15 27.80
N THR A 43 0.44 1.15 28.01
CA THR A 43 -0.34 2.14 27.25
C THR A 43 0.24 2.41 25.87
N ASN A 44 1.27 1.67 25.44
CA ASN A 44 1.92 1.84 24.15
C ASN A 44 2.47 0.49 23.67
N ASP A 45 1.82 -0.10 22.65
CA ASP A 45 2.23 -1.35 22.02
C ASP A 45 1.79 -1.37 20.54
N SER A 46 1.99 -2.50 19.86
CA SER A 46 1.72 -2.66 18.44
C SER A 46 0.72 -3.77 18.15
N ILE A 47 -0.29 -3.45 17.38
CA ILE A 47 -1.16 -4.41 16.71
C ILE A 47 -0.40 -4.95 15.49
N LYS A 48 -0.36 -6.27 15.32
CA LYS A 48 0.34 -6.96 14.21
C LYS A 48 -0.63 -7.83 13.41
N GLY A 49 -0.21 -8.26 12.23
CA GLY A 49 -1.02 -9.12 11.36
C GLY A 49 -2.17 -8.38 10.68
N LEU A 50 -2.04 -7.07 10.53
CA LEU A 50 -3.00 -6.24 9.80
C LEU A 50 -2.79 -6.42 8.30
N SER A 51 -3.87 -6.27 7.54
CA SER A 51 -3.79 -6.15 6.08
C SER A 51 -3.21 -4.78 5.70
N SER A 52 -2.44 -4.73 4.62
CA SER A 52 -1.92 -3.47 4.09
C SER A 52 -3.04 -2.61 3.52
N PHE A 53 -2.81 -1.31 3.47
CA PHE A 53 -3.74 -0.30 2.94
C PHE A 53 -5.20 -0.50 3.37
N THR A 54 -5.40 -0.88 4.61
CA THR A 54 -6.72 -1.21 5.17
C THR A 54 -7.04 -0.26 6.32
N SER A 55 -8.27 0.26 6.31
CA SER A 55 -8.79 1.11 7.37
C SER A 55 -9.26 0.28 8.54
N TYR A 56 -8.80 0.66 9.72
CA TYR A 56 -9.17 0.01 10.99
C TYR A 56 -9.66 1.04 12.00
N ASP A 57 -10.60 0.61 12.82
CA ASP A 57 -10.92 1.28 14.07
C ASP A 57 -10.33 0.51 15.24
N VAL A 58 -9.88 1.22 16.25
CA VAL A 58 -9.38 0.67 17.51
C VAL A 58 -10.12 1.29 18.68
N TYR A 59 -10.45 0.46 19.65
CA TYR A 59 -11.06 0.82 20.93
C TYR A 59 -10.20 0.27 22.06
N VAL A 60 -10.22 0.95 23.19
CA VAL A 60 -9.52 0.54 24.41
C VAL A 60 -10.46 0.60 25.58
N LYS A 61 -10.42 -0.39 26.47
CA LYS A 61 -11.02 -0.33 27.79
C LYS A 61 -10.02 -0.79 28.86
N GLU A 62 -10.07 -0.18 30.02
CA GLU A 62 -9.25 -0.52 31.17
C GLU A 62 -9.87 -1.70 31.94
N ILE A 63 -9.03 -2.66 32.31
CA ILE A 63 -9.42 -3.81 33.15
C ILE A 63 -9.12 -3.43 34.61
N CYS A 64 -10.17 -3.20 35.39
CA CYS A 64 -10.08 -2.79 36.79
C CYS A 64 -9.92 -4.00 37.73
N SER A 65 -10.56 -5.13 37.39
CA SER A 65 -10.46 -6.40 38.11
C SER A 65 -10.83 -7.57 37.21
N SER A 66 -10.88 -8.78 37.72
CA SER A 66 -11.33 -9.97 36.99
C SER A 66 -12.81 -9.91 36.57
N THR A 67 -13.60 -9.04 37.18
CA THR A 67 -15.06 -8.92 36.94
C THR A 67 -15.49 -7.49 36.58
N ASP A 68 -14.57 -6.54 36.56
CA ASP A 68 -14.88 -5.14 36.33
C ASP A 68 -13.94 -4.48 35.33
N SER A 69 -14.50 -3.67 34.43
CA SER A 69 -13.76 -2.92 33.43
C SER A 69 -14.46 -1.59 33.12
N SER A 70 -13.70 -0.63 32.60
CA SER A 70 -14.25 0.62 32.11
C SER A 70 -15.17 0.40 30.90
N ARG A 71 -15.85 1.45 30.45
CA ARG A 71 -16.46 1.46 29.10
C ARG A 71 -15.37 1.52 28.04
N TRP A 72 -15.73 1.15 26.80
CA TRP A 72 -14.86 1.38 25.65
C TRP A 72 -14.60 2.87 25.46
N SER A 73 -13.41 3.20 25.02
CA SER A 73 -13.07 4.55 24.53
C SER A 73 -13.90 4.90 23.29
N ASN A 74 -13.85 6.14 22.84
CA ASN A 74 -14.18 6.47 21.47
C ASN A 74 -13.24 5.72 20.52
N SER A 75 -13.71 5.41 19.30
CA SER A 75 -12.85 4.83 18.27
C SER A 75 -11.78 5.81 17.82
N VAL A 76 -10.62 5.25 17.48
CA VAL A 76 -9.60 5.95 16.71
C VAL A 76 -9.40 5.18 15.42
N SER A 77 -9.61 5.84 14.28
CA SER A 77 -9.41 5.25 12.98
C SER A 77 -7.99 5.47 12.48
N PHE A 78 -7.43 4.48 11.81
CA PHE A 78 -6.15 4.58 11.11
C PHE A 78 -6.17 3.71 9.85
N VAL A 79 -5.26 4.00 8.92
CA VAL A 79 -5.01 3.19 7.72
C VAL A 79 -3.60 2.65 7.81
N THR A 80 -3.43 1.35 7.55
CA THR A 80 -2.09 0.76 7.42
C THR A 80 -1.42 1.31 6.16
N ASN A 81 -0.09 1.40 6.18
CA ASN A 81 0.64 1.87 5.00
C ASN A 81 0.40 0.93 3.82
N PRO A 82 0.30 1.48 2.60
CA PRO A 82 0.34 0.67 1.42
C PRO A 82 1.72 0.03 1.34
N TYR A 83 1.78 -1.27 1.15
CA TYR A 83 2.98 -2.05 0.85
C TYR A 83 4.30 -1.55 1.51
N CYS A 84 5.43 -2.14 1.18
CA CYS A 84 6.71 -1.60 1.62
C CYS A 84 6.95 -0.20 1.02
N ILE A 85 7.04 0.83 1.85
CA ILE A 85 7.46 2.16 1.41
C ILE A 85 8.97 2.11 1.17
N ILE A 86 9.36 2.40 -0.06
CA ILE A 86 10.77 2.51 -0.41
C ILE A 86 11.21 3.92 -0.01
N ASN A 87 11.61 4.06 1.23
CA ASN A 87 11.93 5.36 1.82
C ASN A 87 13.26 5.95 1.36
N GLN A 88 13.88 5.50 0.27
CA GLN A 88 15.08 6.19 -0.23
C GLN A 88 15.65 5.54 -1.49
N HIS A 89 15.65 6.25 -2.57
CA HIS A 89 16.78 6.25 -3.48
C HIS A 89 17.78 7.29 -2.93
N TYR A 90 19.02 6.93 -2.62
CA TYR A 90 19.99 7.79 -1.92
C TYR A 90 20.19 9.15 -2.62
N TYR A 91 20.12 9.16 -3.93
CA TYR A 91 20.18 10.35 -4.78
C TYR A 91 18.83 10.72 -5.40
N GLY A 92 17.73 10.07 -4.96
CA GLY A 92 16.39 10.30 -5.48
C GLY A 92 16.21 9.91 -6.94
N CYS A 93 15.19 10.47 -7.54
CA CYS A 93 14.83 10.24 -8.93
C CYS A 93 15.51 11.18 -9.93
N THR A 94 16.32 12.14 -9.53
CA THR A 94 16.83 13.32 -10.25
C THR A 94 16.98 13.24 -11.77
N SER A 95 17.29 12.08 -12.35
CA SER A 95 17.40 11.87 -13.80
C SER A 95 16.84 10.53 -14.26
N TYR A 96 16.38 9.69 -13.34
CA TYR A 96 15.99 8.30 -13.60
C TYR A 96 14.55 8.07 -13.13
N TYR A 97 13.59 8.74 -13.79
CA TYR A 97 12.21 8.77 -13.34
C TYR A 97 11.23 8.34 -14.46
N ILE A 98 10.02 8.08 -14.04
CA ILE A 98 8.84 7.90 -14.88
C ILE A 98 8.27 9.31 -15.12
N ASP A 99 8.33 9.77 -16.36
CA ASP A 99 7.90 11.12 -16.75
C ASP A 99 6.38 11.24 -16.74
N SER A 100 5.70 10.23 -17.24
CA SER A 100 4.25 10.10 -17.14
C SER A 100 3.79 8.65 -17.28
N VAL A 101 2.66 8.35 -16.66
CA VAL A 101 1.92 7.09 -16.84
C VAL A 101 0.55 7.42 -17.39
N THR A 102 0.14 6.72 -18.46
CA THR A 102 -1.17 6.92 -19.07
C THR A 102 -2.00 5.66 -19.10
N TYR A 103 -3.30 5.82 -18.89
CA TYR A 103 -4.31 4.80 -19.04
C TYR A 103 -5.46 5.34 -19.92
N ASN A 104 -5.86 4.60 -20.96
CA ASN A 104 -6.87 5.05 -21.93
C ASN A 104 -6.62 6.46 -22.51
N GLY A 105 -5.34 6.81 -22.71
CA GLY A 105 -4.93 8.11 -23.25
C GLY A 105 -4.91 9.27 -22.24
N ASN A 106 -5.32 9.04 -20.99
CA ASN A 106 -5.29 10.04 -19.92
C ASN A 106 -4.07 9.84 -19.02
N SER A 107 -3.42 10.92 -18.61
CA SER A 107 -2.37 10.86 -17.60
C SER A 107 -2.97 10.49 -16.25
N ILE A 108 -2.40 9.44 -15.63
CA ILE A 108 -2.84 8.92 -14.32
C ILE A 108 -1.79 9.08 -13.23
N GLY A 109 -0.56 9.43 -13.60
CA GLY A 109 0.57 9.63 -12.71
C GLY A 109 1.83 9.94 -13.50
N GLY A 110 2.97 9.89 -12.83
CA GLY A 110 4.23 10.33 -13.38
C GLY A 110 4.20 11.84 -13.65
N ASN A 111 4.80 12.64 -12.80
CA ASN A 111 4.92 14.08 -13.03
C ASN A 111 6.41 14.47 -13.04
N GLY A 112 7.20 13.62 -13.68
CA GLY A 112 8.65 13.68 -13.60
C GLY A 112 9.14 13.16 -12.25
N CYS A 113 10.33 13.56 -11.84
CA CYS A 113 10.85 13.24 -10.50
C CYS A 113 9.92 13.84 -9.44
N SER A 114 8.83 13.12 -9.19
CA SER A 114 7.73 13.56 -8.34
C SER A 114 8.01 13.28 -6.87
N GLY A 115 7.38 14.06 -6.04
CA GLY A 115 7.31 13.81 -4.64
C GLY A 115 8.45 14.44 -3.85
N ASP A 116 8.77 13.77 -2.80
CA ASP A 116 9.84 14.12 -1.92
C ASP A 116 11.19 13.62 -2.50
N ALA A 117 12.27 13.98 -1.83
CA ALA A 117 13.61 13.54 -2.20
C ALA A 117 13.82 12.01 -2.18
N THR A 118 12.76 11.22 -1.90
CA THR A 118 12.82 9.77 -1.77
C THR A 118 12.57 9.04 -3.08
N GLY A 119 11.98 9.69 -4.09
CA GLY A 119 11.61 9.07 -5.36
C GLY A 119 10.49 8.04 -5.22
N TYR A 120 9.54 8.27 -4.31
CA TYR A 120 8.35 7.45 -4.15
C TYR A 120 7.08 8.29 -4.27
N SER A 121 6.11 7.80 -5.03
CA SER A 121 4.79 8.40 -5.18
C SER A 121 3.68 7.37 -5.05
N PHE A 122 2.53 7.79 -4.53
CA PHE A 122 1.34 6.97 -4.41
C PHE A 122 0.15 7.66 -5.07
N TYR A 123 -0.55 6.95 -5.96
CA TYR A 123 -1.70 7.43 -6.71
C TYR A 123 -2.94 6.58 -6.41
N ASP A 124 -3.89 7.11 -5.64
CA ASP A 124 -5.20 6.48 -5.46
C ASP A 124 -6.09 6.82 -6.66
N ARG A 125 -6.37 5.83 -7.49
CA ARG A 125 -7.16 5.96 -8.73
C ARG A 125 -8.57 5.40 -8.61
N ARG A 126 -8.94 4.82 -7.47
CA ARG A 126 -10.21 4.10 -7.28
C ARG A 126 -11.47 4.91 -7.60
N ALA A 127 -11.44 6.22 -7.35
CA ALA A 127 -12.57 7.11 -7.62
C ALA A 127 -12.59 7.69 -9.04
N ILE A 128 -11.55 7.41 -9.85
CA ILE A 128 -11.33 8.09 -11.14
C ILE A 128 -11.27 7.06 -12.27
N ASP A 129 -10.53 5.98 -12.09
CA ASP A 129 -10.28 4.96 -13.09
C ASP A 129 -10.66 3.59 -12.53
N THR A 130 -11.80 3.07 -12.96
CA THR A 130 -12.25 1.73 -12.60
C THR A 130 -11.85 0.75 -13.71
N LEU A 131 -11.17 -0.33 -13.31
CA LEU A 131 -10.83 -1.45 -14.20
C LEU A 131 -11.98 -2.47 -14.18
N LYS A 132 -12.05 -3.33 -15.20
CA LYS A 132 -13.04 -4.40 -15.25
C LYS A 132 -12.38 -5.78 -15.23
N ALA A 133 -12.87 -6.67 -14.39
CA ALA A 133 -12.49 -8.08 -14.39
C ALA A 133 -12.77 -8.72 -15.75
N GLY A 134 -11.99 -9.72 -16.13
CA GLY A 134 -12.06 -10.39 -17.42
C GLY A 134 -11.45 -9.61 -18.59
N ASN A 135 -11.18 -8.31 -18.44
CA ASN A 135 -10.66 -7.46 -19.52
C ASN A 135 -9.13 -7.32 -19.48
N SER A 136 -8.56 -7.05 -20.66
CA SER A 136 -7.17 -6.65 -20.81
C SER A 136 -7.03 -5.14 -20.69
N HIS A 137 -5.98 -4.72 -19.97
CA HIS A 137 -5.66 -3.32 -19.71
C HIS A 137 -4.20 -3.04 -20.06
N SER A 138 -3.89 -1.77 -20.33
CA SER A 138 -2.55 -1.31 -20.68
C SER A 138 -2.23 -0.01 -19.98
N LEU A 139 -1.09 0.03 -19.27
CA LEU A 139 -0.48 1.26 -18.80
C LEU A 139 0.72 1.58 -19.69
N ILE A 140 0.77 2.81 -20.22
CA ILE A 140 1.92 3.28 -21.01
C ILE A 140 2.75 4.21 -20.12
N LEU A 141 4.01 3.86 -19.92
CA LEU A 141 4.98 4.60 -19.14
C LEU A 141 5.91 5.37 -20.07
N TYR A 142 6.08 6.65 -19.87
CA TYR A 142 7.06 7.50 -20.56
C TYR A 142 8.20 7.81 -19.61
N PHE A 143 9.42 7.94 -20.13
CA PHE A 143 10.63 7.98 -19.31
C PHE A 143 11.50 9.20 -19.59
N SER A 144 12.17 9.68 -18.55
CA SER A 144 13.30 10.61 -18.69
C SER A 144 14.40 10.05 -19.59
N ASN A 145 15.16 10.94 -20.24
CA ASN A 145 16.22 10.60 -21.19
C ASN A 145 17.50 10.08 -20.50
N GLN A 146 17.40 8.88 -19.91
CA GLN A 146 18.53 8.17 -19.29
C GLN A 146 18.33 6.65 -19.43
N TYR A 147 19.42 5.87 -19.43
CA TYR A 147 19.32 4.40 -19.40
C TYR A 147 18.83 3.93 -18.04
N LYS A 148 17.77 3.14 -18.04
CA LYS A 148 17.18 2.55 -16.84
C LYS A 148 16.52 1.21 -17.08
N TYR A 149 16.51 0.37 -16.05
CA TYR A 149 15.62 -0.77 -15.95
C TYR A 149 14.26 -0.29 -15.50
N THR A 150 13.21 -0.86 -16.08
CA THR A 150 11.83 -0.59 -15.68
C THR A 150 11.09 -1.91 -15.53
N VAL A 151 10.40 -2.03 -14.42
CA VAL A 151 9.68 -3.24 -14.04
C VAL A 151 8.37 -2.86 -13.35
N ALA A 152 7.46 -3.85 -13.23
CA ALA A 152 6.23 -3.70 -12.50
C ALA A 152 5.95 -4.91 -11.60
N TRP A 153 5.07 -4.74 -10.63
CA TRP A 153 4.40 -5.79 -9.86
C TRP A 153 2.92 -5.49 -9.80
N ILE A 154 2.11 -6.54 -9.84
CA ILE A 154 0.66 -6.45 -9.68
C ILE A 154 0.26 -7.45 -8.59
N ASP A 155 -0.24 -6.96 -7.45
CA ASP A 155 -0.67 -7.80 -6.33
C ASP A 155 -1.99 -8.51 -6.67
N TRP A 156 -1.87 -9.67 -7.32
CA TRP A 156 -3.01 -10.47 -7.76
C TRP A 156 -3.72 -11.19 -6.62
N ASN A 157 -2.99 -11.59 -5.61
CA ASN A 157 -3.52 -12.38 -4.48
C ASN A 157 -3.98 -11.51 -3.30
N LYS A 158 -3.80 -10.18 -3.38
CA LYS A 158 -4.20 -9.17 -2.38
C LYS A 158 -3.59 -9.41 -0.99
N ASN A 159 -2.41 -10.01 -0.93
CA ASN A 159 -1.76 -10.29 0.34
C ASN A 159 -0.98 -9.08 0.90
N GLY A 160 -0.89 -7.98 0.14
CA GLY A 160 -0.16 -6.77 0.50
C GLY A 160 1.36 -6.88 0.37
N VAL A 161 1.83 -7.89 -0.35
CA VAL A 161 3.23 -8.13 -0.66
C VAL A 161 3.35 -8.33 -2.17
N PHE A 162 4.37 -7.79 -2.79
CA PHE A 162 4.67 -8.06 -4.19
C PHE A 162 5.51 -9.32 -4.31
N ASP A 163 4.87 -10.41 -4.69
CA ASP A 163 5.48 -11.73 -4.81
C ASP A 163 6.27 -11.90 -6.12
N ASN A 164 7.15 -12.91 -6.15
CA ASN A 164 7.96 -13.20 -7.33
C ASN A 164 7.14 -13.55 -8.57
N THR A 165 5.93 -14.08 -8.40
CA THR A 165 4.99 -14.45 -9.47
C THR A 165 4.21 -13.26 -10.02
N GLU A 166 4.30 -12.12 -9.39
CA GLU A 166 3.59 -10.88 -9.70
C GLU A 166 4.47 -9.87 -10.44
N TYR A 167 5.69 -10.26 -10.75
CA TYR A 167 6.72 -9.45 -11.39
C TYR A 167 6.59 -9.43 -12.91
N TYR A 168 6.75 -8.23 -13.49
CA TYR A 168 6.78 -7.97 -14.92
C TYR A 168 8.05 -7.19 -15.28
N TYR A 169 8.94 -7.78 -16.07
CA TYR A 169 10.03 -7.04 -16.69
C TYR A 169 9.48 -6.27 -17.90
N LEU A 170 9.64 -4.96 -17.93
CA LEU A 170 9.17 -4.12 -19.03
C LEU A 170 10.29 -3.84 -20.01
N VAL A 171 11.36 -3.19 -19.56
CA VAL A 171 12.41 -2.74 -20.49
C VAL A 171 13.71 -2.33 -19.78
N TYR A 172 14.83 -2.39 -20.52
CA TYR A 172 16.05 -1.62 -20.27
C TYR A 172 16.34 -0.76 -21.48
N GLN A 173 16.21 0.55 -21.35
CA GLN A 173 16.38 1.47 -22.49
C GLN A 173 16.75 2.90 -22.07
N TYR A 174 17.16 3.70 -23.08
CA TYR A 174 17.37 5.14 -22.98
C TYR A 174 16.09 5.90 -23.35
N GLY A 175 15.49 6.60 -22.38
CA GLY A 175 14.24 7.34 -22.63
C GLY A 175 13.12 6.50 -23.26
N GLY A 176 12.22 7.17 -23.99
CA GLY A 176 11.14 6.50 -24.69
C GLY A 176 9.97 6.09 -23.81
N ASN A 177 9.34 4.97 -24.14
CA ASN A 177 8.19 4.44 -23.39
C ASN A 177 8.24 2.92 -23.30
N ALA A 178 7.48 2.38 -22.36
CA ALA A 178 7.16 0.95 -22.26
C ALA A 178 5.67 0.77 -21.94
N THR A 179 5.15 -0.42 -22.23
CA THR A 179 3.75 -0.74 -21.96
C THR A 179 3.68 -1.94 -21.02
N LEU A 180 2.98 -1.77 -19.90
CA LEU A 180 2.55 -2.86 -19.04
C LEU A 180 1.17 -3.33 -19.53
N ASN A 181 1.11 -4.51 -20.17
CA ASN A 181 -0.13 -5.17 -20.54
C ASN A 181 -0.47 -6.24 -19.51
N PHE A 182 -1.72 -6.28 -19.06
CA PHE A 182 -2.20 -7.28 -18.11
C PHE A 182 -3.68 -7.56 -18.33
N THR A 183 -4.12 -8.77 -17.99
CA THR A 183 -5.53 -9.17 -18.02
C THR A 183 -5.95 -9.47 -16.60
N ILE A 184 -7.03 -8.86 -16.16
CA ILE A 184 -7.56 -9.06 -14.82
C ILE A 184 -8.35 -10.39 -14.82
N PRO A 185 -8.07 -11.33 -13.88
CA PRO A 185 -8.86 -12.55 -13.75
C PRO A 185 -10.37 -12.24 -13.57
N GLU A 186 -11.23 -13.09 -14.11
CA GLU A 186 -12.70 -12.88 -14.06
C GLU A 186 -13.23 -12.85 -12.61
N GLU A 187 -12.61 -13.62 -11.73
CA GLU A 187 -12.97 -13.71 -10.31
C GLU A 187 -12.39 -12.56 -9.44
N PHE A 188 -11.56 -11.69 -10.02
CA PHE A 188 -10.95 -10.59 -9.27
C PHE A 188 -11.94 -9.44 -9.10
N TYR A 189 -12.04 -8.89 -7.90
CA TYR A 189 -12.85 -7.70 -7.60
C TYR A 189 -12.22 -6.90 -6.45
N GLY A 190 -12.58 -5.62 -6.34
CA GLY A 190 -12.09 -4.73 -5.28
C GLY A 190 -10.75 -4.09 -5.63
N ASP A 191 -9.93 -3.84 -4.66
CA ASP A 191 -8.70 -3.06 -4.82
C ASP A 191 -7.59 -3.87 -5.51
N LEU A 192 -6.95 -3.27 -6.53
CA LEU A 192 -5.78 -3.81 -7.23
C LEU A 192 -4.61 -2.83 -7.10
N MET A 193 -3.51 -3.30 -6.52
CA MET A 193 -2.29 -2.51 -6.40
C MET A 193 -1.30 -2.87 -7.50
N ILE A 194 -0.78 -1.84 -8.16
CA ILE A 194 0.28 -1.93 -9.16
C ILE A 194 1.45 -1.07 -8.71
N ARG A 195 2.64 -1.64 -8.62
CA ARG A 195 3.90 -0.91 -8.42
C ARG A 195 4.69 -0.84 -9.71
N LEU A 196 5.09 0.37 -10.10
CA LEU A 196 6.03 0.62 -11.17
C LEU A 196 7.36 1.07 -10.57
N ARG A 197 8.48 0.54 -11.09
CA ARG A 197 9.82 0.96 -10.64
C ARG A 197 10.77 1.17 -11.78
N THR A 198 11.57 2.23 -11.66
CA THR A 198 12.76 2.44 -12.49
C THR A 198 14.02 2.43 -11.63
N SER A 199 15.15 2.00 -12.18
CA SER A 199 16.45 2.08 -11.52
C SER A 199 17.60 1.99 -12.52
N THR A 200 18.75 2.55 -12.14
CA THR A 200 20.02 2.32 -12.85
C THR A 200 20.56 0.92 -12.63
N SER A 201 20.17 0.25 -11.56
CA SER A 201 20.53 -1.13 -11.24
C SER A 201 19.48 -2.10 -11.75
N TYR A 202 19.93 -3.31 -12.10
CA TYR A 202 19.01 -4.39 -12.51
C TYR A 202 17.97 -4.68 -11.42
N LEU A 203 16.72 -4.68 -11.81
CA LEU A 203 15.57 -4.99 -10.95
C LEU A 203 15.08 -6.41 -11.25
N ASN A 204 15.08 -7.27 -10.25
CA ASN A 204 14.59 -8.65 -10.34
C ASN A 204 13.33 -8.85 -9.49
N THR A 205 12.80 -10.05 -9.44
CA THR A 205 11.57 -10.41 -8.73
C THR A 205 11.57 -10.03 -7.25
N ASN A 206 12.74 -9.97 -6.60
CA ASN A 206 12.88 -9.59 -5.18
C ASN A 206 13.10 -8.08 -4.98
N SER A 207 13.04 -7.31 -6.05
CA SER A 207 13.41 -5.89 -6.04
C SER A 207 12.24 -4.96 -5.68
N ALA A 208 11.05 -5.48 -5.41
CA ALA A 208 9.87 -4.66 -5.14
C ALA A 208 10.09 -3.67 -3.97
N CYS A 209 10.84 -4.09 -2.95
CA CYS A 209 11.07 -3.34 -1.71
C CYS A 209 12.56 -3.01 -1.48
N THR A 210 13.43 -3.30 -2.43
CA THR A 210 14.86 -3.14 -2.28
C THR A 210 15.27 -1.70 -2.53
N TYR A 211 16.24 -1.25 -1.75
CA TYR A 211 16.88 0.04 -1.89
C TYR A 211 17.85 0.09 -3.08
N TYR A 212 17.83 1.20 -3.81
CA TYR A 212 18.78 1.49 -4.90
C TYR A 212 19.23 2.97 -4.86
N ASN A 213 20.38 3.27 -5.44
CA ASN A 213 20.94 4.61 -5.40
C ASN A 213 20.14 5.63 -6.23
N TYR A 214 19.68 5.23 -7.42
CA TYR A 214 18.94 6.09 -8.34
C TYR A 214 17.72 5.37 -8.88
N GLY A 215 16.62 6.09 -9.01
CA GLY A 215 15.40 5.59 -9.61
C GLY A 215 14.14 6.17 -8.96
N GLU A 216 13.02 5.61 -9.32
CA GLU A 216 11.71 5.99 -8.82
C GLU A 216 10.82 4.77 -8.63
N SER A 217 9.89 4.90 -7.71
CA SER A 217 8.85 3.90 -7.46
C SER A 217 7.51 4.61 -7.35
N GLU A 218 6.55 4.14 -8.11
CA GLU A 218 5.19 4.66 -8.12
C GLU A 218 4.20 3.53 -7.86
N ASP A 219 3.30 3.73 -6.90
CA ASP A 219 2.22 2.82 -6.58
C ASP A 219 0.89 3.38 -7.06
N TYR A 220 0.12 2.54 -7.74
CA TYR A 220 -1.20 2.83 -8.28
C TYR A 220 -2.24 1.90 -7.68
N LEU A 221 -3.25 2.46 -7.04
CA LEU A 221 -4.36 1.72 -6.47
C LEU A 221 -5.62 1.94 -7.31
N PHE A 222 -6.09 0.90 -7.98
CA PHE A 222 -7.32 0.90 -8.77
C PHE A 222 -8.46 0.18 -8.09
N ALA A 223 -9.69 0.59 -8.36
CA ALA A 223 -10.86 -0.26 -8.13
C ALA A 223 -11.06 -1.19 -9.32
N VAL A 224 -11.45 -2.42 -9.06
CA VAL A 224 -11.83 -3.40 -10.08
C VAL A 224 -13.28 -3.80 -9.85
N ASP A 225 -14.11 -3.52 -10.86
CA ASP A 225 -15.48 -4.01 -10.90
C ASP A 225 -15.52 -5.46 -11.36
N PRO A 226 -16.39 -6.27 -10.77
CA PRO A 226 -16.64 -7.62 -11.25
C PRO A 226 -17.19 -7.60 -12.69
N ILE A 227 -17.16 -8.76 -13.34
CA ILE A 227 -17.90 -8.94 -14.61
C ILE A 227 -19.39 -8.75 -14.36
N ASP A 228 -20.02 -8.03 -15.27
CA ASP A 228 -21.50 -7.87 -15.25
C ASP A 228 -22.14 -9.23 -15.54
N CYS A 229 -23.12 -9.64 -14.72
CA CYS A 229 -23.91 -10.87 -14.94
C CYS A 229 -24.88 -10.73 -16.11
#